data_1eafcc24f57f3c41037d3cf3cae30f1c
#
_entry.id   1eafcc24f57f3c41037d3cf3cae30f1c
#
_cell.length_a   1.000
_cell.length_b   1.000
_cell.length_c   1.000
_cell.angle_alpha   90.00
_cell.angle_beta   90.00
_cell.angle_gamma   90.00
#
_symmetry.space_group_name_H-M   'P 1'
#
loop_
_entity.id
_entity.type
_entity.pdbx_description
1 polymer ?
#
loop_
_entity_poly.entity_id
_entity_poly.type
_entity_poly.pdbx_seq_one_letter_code
_entity_poly.pdbx_strand_id
1 'polypeptide(L)'
;MQVNDVEVYVLNTSGSGKFIRATVQGIFLEKGENQITLTPQYGSIDLDCLEIVNNDTLYETEQKADDALSNPDASPGAKRLMAFLAEHYGESVISGQHVSQANQEIEQIYHTTGKYPAIRFADLQEYSGNGGTPDTATEIADSLAWGQEGGIVGLMWYWNAPIGPATVYAKDATFSLKRAVTDELVATCSEEQLRQMATDGTISDECYAIIRDIDLIAEALMPLRDADIPVLWRPLHEAGGAWYWWGASGADSYKWLWNLMYSRMTEYHHLNNLIWVWNGQSSEYLVSEKRYDIASVDAYLEADATYGSRYEQFVALRNMVGNKIMGLSECSTIPDVNLLFRDHAVWSYFGLWYGKYLLNPTEPYTTAQQLIETYNSEGVLTREDYQLYCEAHPLENAEAGQETAPAASESEAQTEETTSSDE
;
A
#
# COMPACT_ATOMS: atom_id res chain seq x y z
N MET A 1 -22.64 -13.56 8.24
CA MET A 1 -23.29 -14.60 7.43
C MET A 1 -22.23 -15.54 6.88
N GLN A 2 -22.45 -16.83 7.00
CA GLN A 2 -21.57 -17.86 6.43
C GLN A 2 -22.39 -18.73 5.46
N VAL A 3 -21.72 -19.25 4.42
CA VAL A 3 -22.29 -20.25 3.51
C VAL A 3 -21.31 -21.41 3.45
N ASN A 4 -21.77 -22.60 3.80
CA ASN A 4 -20.95 -23.82 3.88
C ASN A 4 -19.68 -23.61 4.74
N ASP A 5 -19.88 -22.99 5.92
CA ASP A 5 -18.85 -22.64 6.91
C ASP A 5 -17.84 -21.55 6.45
N VAL A 6 -18.00 -20.97 5.25
CA VAL A 6 -17.19 -19.84 4.78
C VAL A 6 -17.91 -18.53 5.07
N GLU A 7 -17.24 -17.60 5.77
CA GLU A 7 -17.79 -16.27 5.94
C GLU A 7 -17.81 -15.51 4.61
N VAL A 8 -18.98 -15.03 4.22
CA VAL A 8 -19.18 -14.35 2.94
C VAL A 8 -19.58 -12.90 3.10
N TYR A 9 -20.18 -12.51 4.26
CA TYR A 9 -20.65 -11.14 4.48
C TYR A 9 -20.92 -10.80 5.95
N VAL A 10 -20.66 -9.54 6.31
CA VAL A 10 -21.09 -8.94 7.59
C VAL A 10 -22.28 -8.03 7.34
N LEU A 11 -23.48 -8.48 7.73
CA LEU A 11 -24.71 -7.70 7.61
C LEU A 11 -24.78 -6.61 8.67
N ASN A 12 -24.72 -5.34 8.26
CA ASN A 12 -24.97 -4.21 9.15
C ASN A 12 -26.46 -3.86 9.14
N THR A 13 -27.17 -4.22 10.19
CA THR A 13 -28.57 -3.85 10.39
C THR A 13 -28.68 -2.68 11.36
N SER A 14 -29.12 -1.53 10.90
CA SER A 14 -29.45 -0.43 11.81
C SER A 14 -30.71 -0.77 12.59
N GLY A 15 -30.68 -0.64 13.93
CA GLY A 15 -31.82 -0.90 14.82
C GLY A 15 -33.02 0.05 14.61
N SER A 16 -33.56 0.09 13.43
CA SER A 16 -34.67 1.00 13.04
C SER A 16 -36.04 0.54 13.56
N GLY A 17 -36.14 -0.66 14.15
CA GLY A 17 -37.41 -1.28 14.55
C GLY A 17 -38.33 -1.59 13.37
N LYS A 18 -37.83 -1.63 12.14
CA LYS A 18 -38.57 -1.96 10.92
C LYS A 18 -37.84 -3.06 10.16
N PHE A 19 -38.61 -3.90 9.47
CA PHE A 19 -38.01 -4.81 8.49
C PHE A 19 -37.39 -4.02 7.34
N ILE A 20 -36.19 -4.38 7.01
CA ILE A 20 -35.40 -3.84 5.88
C ILE A 20 -34.99 -4.98 4.99
N ARG A 21 -34.84 -4.74 3.68
CA ARG A 21 -34.23 -5.70 2.79
C ARG A 21 -32.70 -5.44 2.78
N ALA A 22 -31.93 -6.46 3.17
CA ALA A 22 -30.49 -6.49 2.98
C ALA A 22 -30.17 -7.45 1.81
N THR A 23 -29.35 -7.03 0.86
CA THR A 23 -28.95 -7.85 -0.28
C THR A 23 -27.47 -8.12 -0.19
N VAL A 24 -27.11 -9.39 -0.32
CA VAL A 24 -25.72 -9.86 -0.41
C VAL A 24 -25.54 -10.45 -1.80
N GLN A 25 -24.52 -10.02 -2.53
CA GLN A 25 -24.26 -10.47 -3.89
C GLN A 25 -23.04 -11.40 -3.95
N GLY A 26 -22.92 -12.18 -5.03
CA GLY A 26 -21.76 -13.02 -5.28
C GLY A 26 -21.65 -14.24 -4.37
N ILE A 27 -22.75 -14.67 -3.77
CA ILE A 27 -22.76 -15.89 -2.97
C ILE A 27 -22.73 -17.10 -3.89
N PHE A 28 -21.67 -17.91 -3.77
CA PHE A 28 -21.60 -19.17 -4.46
C PHE A 28 -22.36 -20.24 -3.69
N LEU A 29 -23.27 -20.91 -4.38
CA LEU A 29 -23.98 -22.09 -3.88
C LEU A 29 -23.58 -23.32 -4.70
N GLU A 30 -23.22 -24.38 -4.02
CA GLU A 30 -22.91 -25.66 -4.66
C GLU A 30 -24.17 -26.35 -5.16
N LYS A 31 -23.99 -27.28 -6.10
CA LYS A 31 -25.10 -28.12 -6.52
C LYS A 31 -25.47 -29.10 -5.40
N GLY A 32 -26.64 -28.96 -4.84
CA GLY A 32 -27.15 -29.83 -3.77
C GLY A 32 -27.53 -29.07 -2.51
N GLU A 33 -27.22 -29.62 -1.36
CA GLU A 33 -27.47 -29.00 -0.06
C GLU A 33 -26.44 -27.92 0.24
N ASN A 34 -26.90 -26.75 0.70
CA ASN A 34 -26.06 -25.67 1.17
C ASN A 34 -26.53 -25.22 2.55
N GLN A 35 -25.60 -24.90 3.42
CA GLN A 35 -25.89 -24.39 4.75
C GLN A 35 -25.63 -22.87 4.80
N ILE A 36 -26.68 -22.10 5.12
CA ILE A 36 -26.55 -20.65 5.33
C ILE A 36 -26.70 -20.38 6.83
N THR A 37 -25.64 -19.85 7.44
CA THR A 37 -25.58 -19.53 8.87
C THR A 37 -25.56 -18.02 9.08
N LEU A 38 -26.50 -17.51 9.88
CA LEU A 38 -26.56 -16.13 10.33
C LEU A 38 -26.22 -16.08 11.81
N THR A 39 -25.06 -15.52 12.15
CA THR A 39 -24.62 -15.37 13.54
C THR A 39 -24.65 -13.88 13.91
N PRO A 40 -25.42 -13.46 14.91
CA PRO A 40 -25.40 -12.08 15.38
C PRO A 40 -24.09 -11.81 16.12
N GLN A 41 -23.37 -10.76 15.75
CA GLN A 41 -22.21 -10.27 16.51
C GLN A 41 -22.64 -9.39 17.68
N TYR A 42 -23.68 -8.58 17.47
CA TYR A 42 -24.26 -7.72 18.52
C TYR A 42 -25.78 -7.71 18.41
N GLY A 43 -26.45 -7.83 19.56
CA GLY A 43 -27.92 -7.74 19.63
C GLY A 43 -28.64 -8.95 19.10
N SER A 44 -29.86 -8.74 18.60
CA SER A 44 -30.73 -9.75 17.98
C SER A 44 -31.40 -9.20 16.74
N ILE A 45 -31.68 -10.06 15.79
CA ILE A 45 -32.45 -9.72 14.57
C ILE A 45 -33.66 -10.65 14.44
N ASP A 46 -34.73 -10.14 13.91
CA ASP A 46 -35.88 -10.92 13.47
C ASP A 46 -35.74 -11.11 11.95
N LEU A 47 -35.73 -12.36 11.49
CA LEU A 47 -35.68 -12.71 10.07
C LEU A 47 -37.08 -13.03 9.59
N ASP A 48 -37.54 -12.30 8.58
CA ASP A 48 -38.84 -12.57 7.95
C ASP A 48 -38.70 -13.63 6.85
N CYS A 49 -37.87 -13.39 5.87
CA CYS A 49 -37.60 -14.35 4.78
C CYS A 49 -36.18 -14.25 4.24
N LEU A 50 -35.75 -15.31 3.59
CA LEU A 50 -34.53 -15.39 2.78
C LEU A 50 -34.96 -15.63 1.32
N GLU A 51 -34.52 -14.76 0.42
CA GLU A 51 -34.75 -14.88 -1.01
C GLU A 51 -33.39 -15.12 -1.71
N ILE A 52 -33.30 -16.18 -2.51
CA ILE A 52 -32.13 -16.48 -3.32
C ILE A 52 -32.47 -16.19 -4.78
N VAL A 53 -31.65 -15.34 -5.40
CA VAL A 53 -31.83 -14.94 -6.81
C VAL A 53 -30.55 -15.24 -7.55
N ASN A 54 -30.65 -15.76 -8.77
CA ASN A 54 -29.48 -16.00 -9.61
C ASN A 54 -28.79 -14.68 -9.97
N ASN A 55 -27.46 -14.68 -9.97
CA ASN A 55 -26.65 -13.52 -10.37
C ASN A 55 -25.80 -13.89 -11.58
N ASP A 56 -26.34 -13.64 -12.77
CA ASP A 56 -25.69 -13.99 -14.03
C ASP A 56 -24.56 -13.01 -14.42
N THR A 57 -24.45 -11.86 -13.74
CA THR A 57 -23.48 -10.82 -14.09
C THR A 57 -22.10 -11.04 -13.49
N LEU A 58 -21.96 -11.93 -12.53
CA LEU A 58 -20.71 -12.21 -11.83
C LEU A 58 -19.57 -12.62 -12.78
N TYR A 59 -19.90 -13.43 -13.78
CA TYR A 59 -18.93 -14.04 -14.72
C TYR A 59 -18.63 -13.17 -15.95
N GLU A 60 -19.36 -12.08 -16.15
CA GLU A 60 -19.23 -11.24 -17.35
C GLU A 60 -18.12 -10.18 -17.22
N THR A 61 -17.52 -10.02 -16.06
CA THR A 61 -16.62 -8.91 -15.80
C THR A 61 -15.16 -9.37 -15.78
N GLU A 62 -14.46 -9.11 -16.87
CA GLU A 62 -13.00 -9.30 -16.94
C GLU A 62 -12.30 -8.34 -15.95
N GLN A 63 -11.40 -8.86 -15.11
CA GLN A 63 -10.54 -8.03 -14.27
C GLN A 63 -9.33 -7.60 -15.10
N LYS A 64 -9.34 -6.35 -15.53
CA LYS A 64 -8.19 -5.71 -16.19
C LYS A 64 -7.95 -4.35 -15.58
N ALA A 65 -6.70 -3.99 -15.45
CA ALA A 65 -6.30 -2.67 -15.02
C ALA A 65 -5.25 -2.11 -15.98
N ASP A 66 -5.21 -0.78 -16.06
CA ASP A 66 -4.17 -0.04 -16.77
C ASP A 66 -2.90 -0.03 -15.90
N ASP A 67 -1.74 -0.16 -16.51
CA ASP A 67 -0.42 -0.05 -15.87
C ASP A 67 0.08 1.41 -15.80
N ALA A 68 -0.71 2.37 -16.28
CA ALA A 68 -0.35 3.78 -16.24
C ALA A 68 -0.28 4.32 -14.81
N LEU A 69 0.88 4.89 -14.46
CA LEU A 69 1.12 5.53 -13.17
C LEU A 69 0.60 6.97 -13.14
N SER A 70 0.12 7.40 -11.98
CA SER A 70 -0.36 8.77 -11.73
C SER A 70 0.78 9.81 -11.83
N ASN A 71 2.01 9.40 -11.49
CA ASN A 71 3.20 10.21 -11.69
C ASN A 71 3.75 10.03 -13.11
N PRO A 72 3.72 11.04 -13.99
CA PRO A 72 4.24 10.93 -15.36
C PRO A 72 5.74 10.69 -15.40
N ASP A 73 6.48 11.12 -14.37
CA ASP A 73 7.92 10.97 -14.24
C ASP A 73 8.31 9.72 -13.44
N ALA A 74 7.39 8.76 -13.30
CA ALA A 74 7.65 7.52 -12.57
C ALA A 74 8.91 6.81 -13.08
N SER A 75 9.68 6.27 -12.14
CA SER A 75 10.95 5.63 -12.42
C SER A 75 10.81 4.33 -13.22
N PRO A 76 11.86 3.84 -13.87
CA PRO A 76 11.83 2.56 -14.56
C PRO A 76 11.42 1.39 -13.65
N GLY A 77 11.93 1.37 -12.40
CA GLY A 77 11.55 0.37 -11.40
C GLY A 77 10.07 0.40 -11.07
N ALA A 78 9.50 1.61 -10.86
CA ALA A 78 8.06 1.77 -10.58
C ALA A 78 7.21 1.31 -11.77
N LYS A 79 7.58 1.66 -13.00
CA LYS A 79 6.89 1.22 -14.21
C LYS A 79 6.92 -0.30 -14.37
N ARG A 80 8.08 -0.93 -14.12
CA ARG A 80 8.21 -2.39 -14.17
C ARG A 80 7.33 -3.09 -13.13
N LEU A 81 7.33 -2.60 -11.89
CA LEU A 81 6.46 -3.18 -10.86
C LEU A 81 4.99 -3.01 -11.22
N MET A 82 4.58 -1.84 -11.69
CA MET A 82 3.19 -1.61 -12.09
C MET A 82 2.74 -2.50 -13.26
N ALA A 83 3.62 -2.73 -14.23
CA ALA A 83 3.39 -3.67 -15.32
C ALA A 83 3.22 -5.11 -14.81
N PHE A 84 4.07 -5.55 -13.87
CA PHE A 84 3.92 -6.85 -13.20
C PHE A 84 2.56 -6.99 -12.49
N LEU A 85 2.16 -5.97 -11.73
CA LEU A 85 0.88 -5.96 -11.04
C LEU A 85 -0.30 -6.02 -12.02
N ALA A 86 -0.24 -5.29 -13.13
CA ALA A 86 -1.30 -5.24 -14.13
C ALA A 86 -1.40 -6.54 -14.93
N GLU A 87 -0.26 -7.14 -15.29
CA GLU A 87 -0.22 -8.41 -16.03
C GLU A 87 -0.87 -9.55 -15.26
N HIS A 88 -0.65 -9.60 -13.94
CA HIS A 88 -1.16 -10.67 -13.07
C HIS A 88 -2.52 -10.36 -12.44
N TYR A 89 -3.09 -9.16 -12.67
CA TYR A 89 -4.35 -8.75 -12.04
C TYR A 89 -5.53 -9.57 -12.53
N GLY A 90 -6.19 -10.27 -11.61
CA GLY A 90 -7.31 -11.18 -11.91
C GLY A 90 -6.88 -12.61 -12.25
N GLU A 91 -5.59 -12.86 -12.49
CA GLU A 91 -5.04 -14.17 -12.83
C GLU A 91 -4.22 -14.81 -11.69
N SER A 92 -3.65 -13.98 -10.82
CA SER A 92 -2.86 -14.44 -9.67
C SER A 92 -3.01 -13.45 -8.52
N VAL A 93 -2.72 -13.87 -7.30
CA VAL A 93 -2.62 -13.02 -6.12
C VAL A 93 -1.18 -12.98 -5.62
N ILE A 94 -0.67 -11.77 -5.36
CA ILE A 94 0.71 -11.57 -4.90
C ILE A 94 0.71 -11.65 -3.37
N SER A 95 1.56 -12.52 -2.81
CA SER A 95 1.65 -12.70 -1.36
C SER A 95 2.38 -11.54 -0.68
N GLY A 96 1.86 -11.10 0.46
CA GLY A 96 2.46 -10.04 1.24
C GLY A 96 2.33 -10.26 2.75
N GLN A 97 3.30 -9.74 3.49
CA GLN A 97 3.39 -9.85 4.94
C GLN A 97 3.80 -8.51 5.56
N HIS A 98 3.02 -8.05 6.53
CA HIS A 98 3.42 -6.96 7.41
C HIS A 98 4.41 -7.46 8.46
N VAL A 99 5.46 -6.68 8.71
CA VAL A 99 6.47 -7.02 9.71
C VAL A 99 6.37 -6.10 10.93
N SER A 100 6.67 -6.67 12.10
CA SER A 100 6.74 -5.92 13.35
C SER A 100 8.16 -5.54 13.70
N GLN A 101 9.07 -6.50 13.76
CA GLN A 101 10.49 -6.32 14.07
C GLN A 101 11.31 -7.43 13.45
N ALA A 102 12.47 -7.08 12.87
CA ALA A 102 13.48 -8.02 12.41
C ALA A 102 12.95 -9.17 11.52
N ASN A 103 11.94 -8.93 10.72
CA ASN A 103 11.37 -9.87 9.74
C ASN A 103 10.87 -11.20 10.34
N GLN A 104 10.51 -11.27 11.61
CA GLN A 104 10.11 -12.51 12.31
C GLN A 104 8.95 -13.22 11.57
N GLU A 105 7.98 -12.45 11.09
CA GLU A 105 6.82 -12.96 10.36
C GLU A 105 7.25 -13.59 9.03
N ILE A 106 8.14 -12.94 8.30
CA ILE A 106 8.68 -13.44 7.03
C ILE A 106 9.47 -14.72 7.23
N GLU A 107 10.33 -14.78 8.24
CA GLU A 107 11.08 -15.98 8.60
C GLU A 107 10.14 -17.13 9.01
N GLN A 108 9.06 -16.84 9.75
CA GLN A 108 8.05 -17.85 10.10
C GLN A 108 7.37 -18.42 8.86
N ILE A 109 7.03 -17.58 7.88
CA ILE A 109 6.46 -18.03 6.61
C ILE A 109 7.45 -18.93 5.88
N TYR A 110 8.70 -18.49 5.74
CA TYR A 110 9.74 -19.27 5.05
C TYR A 110 9.98 -20.61 5.74
N HIS A 111 10.10 -20.66 7.05
CA HIS A 111 10.26 -21.92 7.79
C HIS A 111 9.07 -22.86 7.64
N THR A 112 7.86 -22.33 7.47
CA THR A 112 6.65 -23.13 7.33
C THR A 112 6.43 -23.61 5.89
N THR A 113 6.74 -22.80 4.89
CA THR A 113 6.35 -23.02 3.49
C THR A 113 7.52 -23.31 2.55
N GLY A 114 8.73 -22.91 2.94
CA GLY A 114 9.92 -22.90 2.09
C GLY A 114 9.97 -21.74 1.09
N LYS A 115 9.05 -20.79 1.18
CA LYS A 115 8.92 -19.63 0.26
C LYS A 115 8.87 -18.32 1.01
N TYR A 116 9.39 -17.26 0.41
CA TYR A 116 9.25 -15.90 0.91
C TYR A 116 8.02 -15.21 0.31
N PRO A 117 7.29 -14.36 1.07
CA PRO A 117 6.27 -13.50 0.48
C PRO A 117 6.91 -12.58 -0.57
N ALA A 118 6.16 -12.20 -1.60
CA ALA A 118 6.65 -11.26 -2.60
C ALA A 118 6.79 -9.85 -2.03
N ILE A 119 5.81 -9.40 -1.22
CA ILE A 119 5.76 -8.05 -0.66
C ILE A 119 6.09 -8.11 0.83
N ARG A 120 7.05 -7.29 1.25
CA ARG A 120 7.30 -6.94 2.63
C ARG A 120 6.65 -5.59 2.92
N PHE A 121 5.65 -5.59 3.80
CA PHE A 121 5.00 -4.37 4.25
C PHE A 121 5.55 -3.94 5.61
N ALA A 122 5.82 -2.65 5.75
CA ALA A 122 6.33 -2.08 6.99
C ALA A 122 5.85 -0.64 7.22
N ASP A 123 6.16 -0.10 8.40
CA ASP A 123 5.69 1.20 8.85
C ASP A 123 6.84 2.17 9.15
N LEU A 124 6.64 3.43 8.80
CA LEU A 124 7.62 4.51 9.00
C LEU A 124 7.33 5.39 10.22
N GLN A 125 6.59 4.92 11.22
CA GLN A 125 6.27 5.71 12.43
C GLN A 125 7.53 6.24 13.13
N GLU A 126 8.61 5.45 13.19
CA GLU A 126 9.86 5.85 13.82
C GLU A 126 10.55 7.03 13.14
N TYR A 127 10.20 7.32 11.89
CA TYR A 127 10.71 8.48 11.14
C TYR A 127 9.85 9.74 11.31
N SER A 128 8.75 9.68 12.07
CA SER A 128 7.90 10.86 12.36
C SER A 128 8.69 11.92 13.11
N GLY A 129 8.47 13.19 12.77
CA GLY A 129 9.12 14.33 13.45
C GLY A 129 8.73 14.43 14.93
N ASN A 130 7.47 14.10 15.26
CA ASN A 130 6.97 14.09 16.64
C ASN A 130 6.95 12.67 17.20
N GLY A 131 7.80 12.39 18.20
CA GLY A 131 7.86 11.12 18.91
C GLY A 131 8.48 9.96 18.15
N GLY A 132 9.06 10.22 17.00
CA GLY A 132 9.87 9.24 16.27
C GLY A 132 11.28 9.09 16.87
N THR A 133 11.99 8.08 16.40
CA THR A 133 13.39 7.78 16.79
C THR A 133 14.24 7.49 15.54
N PRO A 134 14.30 8.43 14.57
CA PRO A 134 14.91 8.18 13.25
C PRO A 134 16.38 7.77 13.32
N ASP A 135 17.12 8.22 14.32
CA ASP A 135 18.54 7.87 14.50
C ASP A 135 18.78 6.39 14.81
N THR A 136 17.77 5.66 15.27
CA THR A 136 17.83 4.24 15.61
C THR A 136 16.93 3.37 14.76
N ALA A 137 16.12 3.97 13.90
CA ALA A 137 15.22 3.28 13.00
C ALA A 137 16.00 2.53 11.91
N THR A 138 15.63 1.28 11.66
CA THR A 138 16.28 0.42 10.67
C THR A 138 15.43 0.16 9.43
N GLU A 139 14.16 0.55 9.46
CA GLU A 139 13.18 0.13 8.48
C GLU A 139 13.56 0.47 7.03
N ILE A 140 14.14 1.65 6.78
CA ILE A 140 14.60 2.01 5.42
C ILE A 140 15.75 1.11 4.96
N ALA A 141 16.67 0.76 5.84
CA ALA A 141 17.79 -0.15 5.52
C ALA A 141 17.27 -1.58 5.26
N ASP A 142 16.31 -2.04 6.06
CA ASP A 142 15.70 -3.36 5.91
C ASP A 142 14.87 -3.45 4.62
N SER A 143 14.12 -2.40 4.29
CA SER A 143 13.38 -2.27 3.03
C SER A 143 14.31 -2.20 1.82
N LEU A 144 15.43 -1.48 1.92
CA LEU A 144 16.44 -1.41 0.87
C LEU A 144 17.05 -2.79 0.61
N ALA A 145 17.43 -3.51 1.66
CA ALA A 145 17.95 -4.87 1.56
C ALA A 145 16.94 -5.81 0.91
N TRP A 146 15.67 -5.77 1.35
CA TRP A 146 14.59 -6.58 0.76
C TRP A 146 14.41 -6.32 -0.74
N GLY A 147 14.39 -5.05 -1.15
CA GLY A 147 14.28 -4.67 -2.57
C GLY A 147 15.48 -5.11 -3.39
N GLN A 148 16.70 -5.01 -2.83
CA GLN A 148 17.94 -5.48 -3.48
C GLN A 148 17.98 -7.01 -3.63
N GLU A 149 17.31 -7.74 -2.73
CA GLU A 149 17.12 -9.19 -2.83
C GLU A 149 15.98 -9.58 -3.80
N GLY A 150 15.39 -8.62 -4.52
CA GLY A 150 14.34 -8.85 -5.50
C GLY A 150 12.95 -9.02 -4.90
N GLY A 151 12.71 -8.53 -3.69
CA GLY A 151 11.40 -8.42 -3.09
C GLY A 151 10.71 -7.09 -3.45
N ILE A 152 9.39 -7.05 -3.28
CA ILE A 152 8.58 -5.84 -3.43
C ILE A 152 8.49 -5.15 -2.07
N VAL A 153 8.70 -3.84 -2.04
CA VAL A 153 8.63 -3.01 -0.83
C VAL A 153 7.27 -2.34 -0.75
N GLY A 154 6.56 -2.56 0.35
CA GLY A 154 5.34 -1.83 0.70
C GLY A 154 5.56 -1.03 1.97
N LEU A 155 5.29 0.27 1.95
CA LEU A 155 5.46 1.14 3.11
C LEU A 155 4.19 1.90 3.41
N MET A 156 3.89 2.03 4.69
CA MET A 156 2.88 2.92 5.22
C MET A 156 3.47 3.85 6.27
N TRP A 157 2.68 4.78 6.77
CA TRP A 157 3.13 5.72 7.79
C TRP A 157 2.06 5.92 8.85
N TYR A 158 2.26 5.31 10.02
CA TYR A 158 1.53 5.64 11.24
C TYR A 158 2.02 6.99 11.75
N TRP A 159 1.49 8.04 11.12
CA TRP A 159 1.95 9.40 11.32
C TRP A 159 1.45 9.98 12.64
N ASN A 160 2.34 10.10 13.63
CA ASN A 160 2.04 10.84 14.84
C ASN A 160 1.65 12.29 14.51
N ALA A 161 0.64 12.82 15.19
CA ALA A 161 0.22 14.21 14.97
C ALA A 161 1.44 15.15 15.03
N PRO A 162 1.65 16.03 14.05
CA PRO A 162 2.88 16.83 13.93
C PRO A 162 3.16 17.73 15.13
N ILE A 163 2.12 18.16 15.84
CA ILE A 163 2.20 19.03 17.03
C ILE A 163 1.33 18.44 18.13
N GLY A 164 1.80 18.55 19.38
CA GLY A 164 1.11 18.11 20.57
C GLY A 164 1.51 16.69 21.00
N PRO A 165 0.60 15.90 21.59
CA PRO A 165 0.90 14.53 21.95
C PRO A 165 1.30 13.68 20.73
N ALA A 166 2.35 12.87 20.88
CA ALA A 166 2.78 11.93 19.83
C ALA A 166 1.78 10.76 19.77
N THR A 167 0.77 10.90 18.93
CA THR A 167 -0.30 9.92 18.74
C THR A 167 -0.86 10.01 17.33
N VAL A 168 -1.27 8.88 16.79
CA VAL A 168 -2.00 8.79 15.52
C VAL A 168 -3.50 9.00 15.70
N TYR A 169 -4.02 8.75 16.90
CA TYR A 169 -5.45 8.73 17.18
C TYR A 169 -6.03 10.12 17.43
N ALA A 170 -7.07 10.47 16.70
CA ALA A 170 -7.75 11.76 16.80
C ALA A 170 -8.26 12.08 18.20
N LYS A 171 -8.75 11.07 18.96
CA LYS A 171 -9.27 11.25 20.31
C LYS A 171 -8.20 11.71 21.32
N ASP A 172 -6.93 11.40 21.07
CA ASP A 172 -5.79 11.69 21.93
C ASP A 172 -4.95 12.86 21.42
N ALA A 173 -5.18 13.31 20.18
CA ALA A 173 -4.47 14.41 19.52
C ALA A 173 -5.11 15.78 19.85
N THR A 174 -4.29 16.78 20.10
CA THR A 174 -4.72 18.18 20.14
C THR A 174 -4.57 18.88 18.78
N PHE A 175 -3.90 18.23 17.85
CA PHE A 175 -3.73 18.67 16.48
C PHE A 175 -5.05 18.59 15.71
N SER A 176 -5.26 19.57 14.80
CA SER A 176 -6.42 19.55 13.91
C SER A 176 -5.99 19.86 12.49
N LEU A 177 -6.16 18.87 11.60
CA LEU A 177 -5.85 19.04 10.18
C LEU A 177 -6.60 20.21 9.54
N LYS A 178 -7.83 20.50 9.99
CA LYS A 178 -8.61 21.64 9.49
C LYS A 178 -7.91 22.97 9.66
N ARG A 179 -7.06 23.15 10.71
CA ARG A 179 -6.30 24.38 10.91
C ARG A 179 -5.08 24.50 9.99
N ALA A 180 -4.60 23.37 9.48
CA ALA A 180 -3.49 23.34 8.54
C ALA A 180 -3.89 23.68 7.10
N VAL A 181 -5.17 23.48 6.74
CA VAL A 181 -5.67 23.70 5.37
C VAL A 181 -5.47 25.14 4.97
N THR A 182 -4.85 25.37 3.80
CA THR A 182 -4.59 26.68 3.21
C THR A 182 -4.83 26.64 1.71
N ASP A 183 -5.17 27.79 1.12
CA ASP A 183 -5.25 27.98 -0.33
C ASP A 183 -3.90 28.43 -0.93
N GLU A 184 -2.89 28.66 -0.11
CA GLU A 184 -1.56 29.04 -0.56
C GLU A 184 -0.84 27.88 -1.28
N LEU A 185 -0.03 28.21 -2.27
CA LEU A 185 0.79 27.24 -3.02
C LEU A 185 2.04 26.86 -2.23
N VAL A 186 1.91 25.89 -1.32
CA VAL A 186 2.98 25.51 -0.38
C VAL A 186 3.77 24.27 -0.82
N ALA A 187 3.20 23.44 -1.70
CA ALA A 187 3.78 22.11 -2.02
C ALA A 187 5.20 22.17 -2.59
N THR A 188 5.54 23.23 -3.34
CA THR A 188 6.84 23.37 -4.00
C THR A 188 7.72 24.49 -3.43
N CYS A 189 7.28 25.11 -2.32
CA CYS A 189 8.07 26.13 -1.64
C CYS A 189 9.30 25.53 -0.94
N SER A 190 10.40 26.29 -0.93
CA SER A 190 11.58 25.93 -0.14
C SER A 190 11.30 26.04 1.37
N GLU A 191 12.12 25.36 2.19
CA GLU A 191 11.99 25.46 3.65
C GLU A 191 12.07 26.93 4.15
N GLU A 192 12.95 27.74 3.56
CA GLU A 192 13.07 29.16 3.94
C GLU A 192 11.79 29.95 3.63
N GLN A 193 11.18 29.72 2.46
CA GLN A 193 9.90 30.33 2.10
C GLN A 193 8.79 29.92 3.06
N LEU A 194 8.67 28.62 3.36
CA LEU A 194 7.66 28.10 4.29
C LEU A 194 7.83 28.68 5.70
N ARG A 195 9.07 28.79 6.18
CA ARG A 195 9.38 29.39 7.47
C ARG A 195 9.00 30.87 7.51
N GLN A 196 9.24 31.61 6.43
CA GLN A 196 8.82 33.04 6.33
C GLN A 196 7.30 33.13 6.34
N MET A 197 6.59 32.29 5.56
CA MET A 197 5.13 32.27 5.51
C MET A 197 4.50 31.93 6.88
N ALA A 198 5.09 31.01 7.63
CA ALA A 198 4.66 30.71 9.00
C ALA A 198 4.94 31.91 9.95
N THR A 199 6.08 32.54 9.82
CA THR A 199 6.47 33.69 10.67
C THR A 199 5.58 34.93 10.48
N ASP A 200 5.17 35.19 9.26
CA ASP A 200 4.29 36.35 8.96
C ASP A 200 2.78 35.99 9.02
N GLY A 201 2.46 34.72 9.34
CA GLY A 201 1.08 34.25 9.52
C GLY A 201 0.32 34.00 8.21
N THR A 202 1.01 33.88 7.07
CA THR A 202 0.42 33.50 5.78
C THR A 202 -0.06 32.06 5.82
N ILE A 203 0.68 31.17 6.51
CA ILE A 203 0.26 29.79 6.83
C ILE A 203 0.26 29.57 8.34
N SER A 204 -0.51 28.59 8.80
CA SER A 204 -0.55 28.21 10.21
C SER A 204 0.69 27.40 10.63
N ASP A 205 0.95 27.35 11.94
CA ASP A 205 1.97 26.47 12.49
C ASP A 205 1.66 25.00 12.19
N GLU A 206 0.38 24.63 12.14
CA GLU A 206 -0.06 23.28 11.76
C GLU A 206 0.27 22.95 10.30
N CYS A 207 0.10 23.89 9.38
CA CYS A 207 0.46 23.72 7.97
C CYS A 207 1.98 23.53 7.83
N TYR A 208 2.75 24.41 8.47
CA TYR A 208 4.21 24.32 8.44
C TYR A 208 4.71 22.98 9.01
N ALA A 209 4.15 22.53 10.14
CA ALA A 209 4.53 21.27 10.77
C ALA A 209 4.22 20.04 9.89
N ILE A 210 3.06 20.04 9.22
CA ILE A 210 2.73 18.97 8.23
C ILE A 210 3.79 18.88 7.13
N ILE A 211 4.16 20.02 6.53
CA ILE A 211 5.11 20.01 5.43
C ILE A 211 6.48 19.55 5.90
N ARG A 212 6.91 19.97 7.08
CA ARG A 212 8.18 19.54 7.68
C ARG A 212 8.22 18.03 7.91
N ASP A 213 7.13 17.45 8.41
CA ASP A 213 7.07 16.00 8.61
C ASP A 213 7.06 15.24 7.27
N ILE A 214 6.37 15.74 6.25
CA ILE A 214 6.41 15.17 4.89
C ILE A 214 7.84 15.21 4.35
N ASP A 215 8.58 16.31 4.55
CA ASP A 215 9.96 16.45 4.12
C ASP A 215 10.87 15.42 4.81
N LEU A 216 10.71 15.20 6.12
CA LEU A 216 11.48 14.18 6.86
C LEU A 216 11.26 12.76 6.31
N ILE A 217 10.01 12.39 6.03
CA ILE A 217 9.71 11.09 5.42
C ILE A 217 10.24 11.01 3.99
N ALA A 218 10.13 12.09 3.22
CA ALA A 218 10.67 12.13 1.87
C ALA A 218 12.19 11.94 1.86
N GLU A 219 12.90 12.60 2.78
CA GLU A 219 14.35 12.42 2.96
C GLU A 219 14.71 10.98 3.36
N ALA A 220 13.93 10.37 4.26
CA ALA A 220 14.13 8.98 4.66
C ALA A 220 13.96 8.00 3.48
N LEU A 221 13.06 8.28 2.53
CA LEU A 221 12.80 7.45 1.36
C LEU A 221 13.84 7.60 0.24
N MET A 222 14.72 8.61 0.28
CA MET A 222 15.71 8.84 -0.77
C MET A 222 16.62 7.65 -1.09
N PRO A 223 17.10 6.84 -0.13
CA PRO A 223 17.90 5.66 -0.44
C PRO A 223 17.19 4.64 -1.34
N LEU A 224 15.88 4.46 -1.19
CA LEU A 224 15.07 3.59 -2.05
C LEU A 224 14.90 4.19 -3.45
N ARG A 225 14.69 5.52 -3.53
CA ARG A 225 14.65 6.25 -4.81
C ARG A 225 15.97 6.12 -5.57
N ASP A 226 17.09 6.38 -4.89
CA ASP A 226 18.42 6.40 -5.51
C ASP A 226 18.87 5.02 -5.99
N ALA A 227 18.31 3.95 -5.40
CA ALA A 227 18.47 2.57 -5.83
C ALA A 227 17.44 2.11 -6.87
N ASP A 228 16.53 2.98 -7.31
CA ASP A 228 15.37 2.67 -8.17
C ASP A 228 14.54 1.47 -7.67
N ILE A 229 14.41 1.34 -6.34
CA ILE A 229 13.55 0.34 -5.72
C ILE A 229 12.13 0.92 -5.63
N PRO A 230 11.15 0.32 -6.33
CA PRO A 230 9.78 0.78 -6.30
C PRO A 230 9.15 0.52 -4.94
N VAL A 231 8.31 1.44 -4.48
CA VAL A 231 7.61 1.36 -3.21
C VAL A 231 6.10 1.45 -3.41
N LEU A 232 5.36 0.45 -2.95
CA LEU A 232 3.91 0.57 -2.76
C LEU A 232 3.69 1.48 -1.55
N TRP A 233 3.47 2.77 -1.81
CA TRP A 233 3.32 3.80 -0.79
C TRP A 233 1.86 3.98 -0.38
N ARG A 234 1.51 3.59 0.84
CA ARG A 234 0.15 3.62 1.41
C ARG A 234 0.05 4.59 2.59
N PRO A 235 0.12 5.89 2.37
CA PRO A 235 -0.05 6.88 3.43
C PRO A 235 -1.53 7.08 3.77
N LEU A 236 -1.81 7.68 4.93
CA LEU A 236 -3.12 8.21 5.31
C LEU A 236 -4.27 7.18 5.19
N HIS A 237 -3.97 5.92 5.51
CA HIS A 237 -4.90 4.80 5.41
C HIS A 237 -6.11 4.96 6.34
N GLU A 238 -7.20 4.26 6.03
CA GLU A 238 -8.42 4.16 6.85
C GLU A 238 -9.06 5.50 7.23
N ALA A 239 -8.90 6.52 6.39
CA ALA A 239 -9.37 7.88 6.69
C ALA A 239 -10.87 7.96 6.92
N GLY A 240 -11.68 7.13 6.23
CA GLY A 240 -13.13 7.07 6.37
C GLY A 240 -13.62 6.63 7.75
N GLY A 241 -12.77 5.92 8.52
CA GLY A 241 -13.07 5.54 9.91
C GLY A 241 -12.97 6.70 10.91
N ALA A 242 -12.29 7.78 10.53
CA ALA A 242 -12.09 9.01 11.32
C ALA A 242 -11.48 8.80 12.72
N TRP A 243 -10.88 7.63 13.01
CA TRP A 243 -10.16 7.39 14.25
C TRP A 243 -8.75 7.96 14.25
N TYR A 244 -8.15 8.14 13.07
CA TYR A 244 -6.86 8.80 12.90
C TYR A 244 -7.03 10.30 12.69
N TRP A 245 -6.04 11.10 13.13
CA TRP A 245 -6.12 12.57 13.04
C TRP A 245 -6.26 13.07 11.59
N TRP A 246 -5.71 12.37 10.59
CA TRP A 246 -5.80 12.75 9.17
C TRP A 246 -7.18 12.54 8.56
N GLY A 247 -8.03 11.63 9.14
CA GLY A 247 -9.40 11.42 8.71
C GLY A 247 -10.43 12.24 9.50
N ALA A 248 -10.14 12.56 10.75
CA ALA A 248 -11.10 13.14 11.69
C ALA A 248 -11.60 14.56 11.34
N SER A 249 -10.88 15.30 10.51
CA SER A 249 -11.26 16.65 10.08
C SER A 249 -12.17 16.67 8.84
N GLY A 250 -12.59 15.51 8.36
CA GLY A 250 -13.49 15.34 7.21
C GLY A 250 -12.76 15.23 5.88
N ALA A 251 -13.52 14.82 4.87
CA ALA A 251 -13.00 14.44 3.56
C ALA A 251 -12.28 15.57 2.82
N ASP A 252 -12.74 16.81 2.90
CA ASP A 252 -12.10 17.94 2.21
C ASP A 252 -10.68 18.20 2.75
N SER A 253 -10.53 18.18 4.09
CA SER A 253 -9.22 18.35 4.72
C SER A 253 -8.28 17.18 4.37
N TYR A 254 -8.79 15.95 4.36
CA TYR A 254 -8.04 14.78 3.93
C TYR A 254 -7.56 14.88 2.47
N LYS A 255 -8.44 15.27 1.55
CA LYS A 255 -8.09 15.43 0.12
C LYS A 255 -7.04 16.53 -0.08
N TRP A 256 -7.13 17.60 0.69
CA TRP A 256 -6.11 18.64 0.70
C TRP A 256 -4.75 18.08 1.14
N LEU A 257 -4.72 17.32 2.26
CA LEU A 257 -3.49 16.71 2.77
C LEU A 257 -2.90 15.69 1.79
N TRP A 258 -3.74 14.86 1.18
CA TRP A 258 -3.31 13.91 0.14
C TRP A 258 -2.65 14.62 -1.03
N ASN A 259 -3.29 15.67 -1.55
CA ASN A 259 -2.76 16.43 -2.69
C ASN A 259 -1.45 17.15 -2.33
N LEU A 260 -1.36 17.71 -1.13
CA LEU A 260 -0.13 18.33 -0.62
C LEU A 260 1.01 17.29 -0.56
N MET A 261 0.77 16.15 0.08
CA MET A 261 1.77 15.08 0.22
C MET A 261 2.20 14.55 -1.15
N TYR A 262 1.25 14.28 -2.03
CA TYR A 262 1.54 13.82 -3.39
C TYR A 262 2.45 14.81 -4.12
N SER A 263 2.06 16.10 -4.21
CA SER A 263 2.86 17.10 -4.91
C SER A 263 4.21 17.34 -4.24
N ARG A 264 4.25 17.36 -2.90
CA ARG A 264 5.52 17.56 -2.16
C ARG A 264 6.51 16.44 -2.44
N MET A 265 6.06 15.18 -2.37
CA MET A 265 6.91 14.01 -2.58
C MET A 265 7.31 13.83 -4.06
N THR A 266 6.38 14.02 -5.01
CA THR A 266 6.65 13.80 -6.44
C THR A 266 7.30 15.00 -7.12
N GLU A 267 6.75 16.22 -6.93
CA GLU A 267 7.16 17.40 -7.68
C GLU A 267 8.33 18.16 -7.03
N TYR A 268 8.44 18.13 -5.69
CA TYR A 268 9.52 18.81 -4.96
C TYR A 268 10.69 17.87 -4.62
N HIS A 269 10.40 16.69 -4.02
CA HIS A 269 11.45 15.73 -3.64
C HIS A 269 11.80 14.73 -4.75
N HIS A 270 11.05 14.68 -5.85
CA HIS A 270 11.28 13.79 -6.97
C HIS A 270 11.36 12.30 -6.57
N LEU A 271 10.49 11.87 -5.65
CA LEU A 271 10.34 10.46 -5.29
C LEU A 271 9.53 9.74 -6.39
N ASN A 272 10.18 9.51 -7.52
CA ASN A 272 9.56 8.96 -8.71
C ASN A 272 9.41 7.43 -8.67
N ASN A 273 9.92 6.80 -7.63
CA ASN A 273 9.80 5.36 -7.37
C ASN A 273 8.56 4.97 -6.57
N LEU A 274 7.71 5.93 -6.18
CA LEU A 274 6.49 5.65 -5.41
C LEU A 274 5.33 5.27 -6.32
N ILE A 275 4.65 4.17 -5.98
CA ILE A 275 3.35 3.74 -6.51
C ILE A 275 2.33 4.04 -5.41
N TRP A 276 1.42 4.97 -5.67
CA TRP A 276 0.50 5.52 -4.67
C TRP A 276 -0.70 4.60 -4.44
N VAL A 277 -0.82 4.09 -3.22
CA VAL A 277 -1.92 3.21 -2.79
C VAL A 277 -2.91 3.99 -1.95
N TRP A 278 -4.08 4.29 -2.52
CA TRP A 278 -5.17 4.90 -1.78
C TRP A 278 -5.94 3.86 -0.95
N ASN A 279 -6.11 4.13 0.33
CA ASN A 279 -6.81 3.27 1.29
C ASN A 279 -7.74 4.09 2.20
N GLY A 280 -8.53 5.00 1.63
CA GLY A 280 -9.44 5.83 2.42
C GLY A 280 -10.72 5.09 2.86
N GLN A 281 -11.02 3.97 2.28
CA GLN A 281 -12.13 3.03 2.58
C GLN A 281 -13.54 3.66 2.59
N SER A 282 -13.70 4.87 2.05
CA SER A 282 -14.98 5.56 1.94
C SER A 282 -15.00 6.42 0.69
N SER A 283 -16.11 6.39 -0.06
CA SER A 283 -16.28 7.17 -1.28
C SER A 283 -16.16 8.68 -1.06
N GLU A 284 -16.52 9.18 0.14
CA GLU A 284 -16.38 10.59 0.49
C GLU A 284 -14.90 11.02 0.51
N TYR A 285 -14.01 10.10 0.91
CA TYR A 285 -12.56 10.33 1.01
C TYR A 285 -11.81 10.00 -0.29
N LEU A 286 -12.50 9.56 -1.35
CA LEU A 286 -11.86 9.26 -2.62
C LEU A 286 -11.22 10.51 -3.22
N VAL A 287 -9.93 10.41 -3.51
CA VAL A 287 -9.14 11.47 -4.13
C VAL A 287 -9.23 11.39 -5.66
N SER A 288 -8.64 12.36 -6.37
CA SER A 288 -8.61 12.34 -7.84
C SER A 288 -7.91 11.07 -8.35
N GLU A 289 -8.48 10.42 -9.37
CA GLU A 289 -7.89 9.25 -10.04
C GLU A 289 -6.47 9.48 -10.59
N LYS A 290 -6.08 10.75 -10.78
CA LYS A 290 -4.75 11.17 -11.23
C LYS A 290 -3.74 11.30 -10.09
N ARG A 291 -4.10 10.96 -8.86
CA ARG A 291 -3.28 11.13 -7.67
C ARG A 291 -3.11 9.84 -6.87
N TYR A 292 -3.52 8.70 -7.44
CA TYR A 292 -3.22 7.37 -6.92
C TYR A 292 -3.21 6.34 -8.05
N ASP A 293 -2.52 5.24 -7.84
CA ASP A 293 -2.30 4.18 -8.80
C ASP A 293 -3.13 2.94 -8.47
N ILE A 294 -3.16 2.57 -7.20
CA ILE A 294 -3.80 1.39 -6.65
C ILE A 294 -4.81 1.83 -5.59
N ALA A 295 -5.93 1.15 -5.51
CA ALA A 295 -6.87 1.29 -4.40
C ALA A 295 -6.85 0.03 -3.53
N SER A 296 -7.04 0.18 -2.21
CA SER A 296 -7.04 -0.97 -1.32
C SER A 296 -8.01 -0.84 -0.16
N VAL A 297 -8.26 -1.97 0.48
CA VAL A 297 -9.04 -2.08 1.72
C VAL A 297 -8.29 -2.89 2.75
N ASP A 298 -8.73 -2.77 4.01
CA ASP A 298 -8.26 -3.54 5.15
C ASP A 298 -9.44 -4.37 5.68
N ALA A 299 -9.21 -5.66 5.98
CA ALA A 299 -10.24 -6.59 6.39
C ALA A 299 -9.81 -7.38 7.63
N TYR A 300 -10.33 -6.97 8.78
CA TYR A 300 -10.09 -7.66 10.05
C TYR A 300 -11.31 -8.47 10.48
N LEU A 301 -11.07 -9.76 10.72
CA LEU A 301 -12.07 -10.71 11.17
C LEU A 301 -11.64 -11.32 12.50
N GLU A 302 -12.57 -11.99 13.18
CA GLU A 302 -12.27 -12.76 14.38
C GLU A 302 -11.38 -13.97 14.06
N ALA A 303 -10.69 -14.51 15.08
CA ALA A 303 -9.71 -15.58 14.91
C ALA A 303 -10.29 -16.90 14.36
N ASP A 304 -11.59 -17.13 14.57
CA ASP A 304 -12.32 -18.30 14.07
C ASP A 304 -13.00 -18.07 12.71
N ALA A 305 -12.80 -16.89 12.13
CA ALA A 305 -13.37 -16.58 10.83
C ALA A 305 -12.71 -17.38 9.72
N THR A 306 -13.47 -17.62 8.67
CA THR A 306 -13.03 -18.35 7.50
C THR A 306 -12.19 -17.47 6.56
N TYR A 307 -11.45 -18.11 5.66
CA TYR A 307 -10.57 -17.47 4.69
C TYR A 307 -11.31 -17.03 3.41
N GLY A 308 -12.50 -16.41 3.54
CA GLY A 308 -13.33 -15.99 2.41
C GLY A 308 -12.68 -15.00 1.45
N SER A 309 -13.25 -14.88 0.24
CA SER A 309 -12.75 -14.02 -0.84
C SER A 309 -12.89 -12.51 -0.60
N ARG A 310 -13.69 -12.10 0.37
CA ARG A 310 -14.06 -10.68 0.61
C ARG A 310 -14.79 -10.07 -0.59
N TYR A 311 -15.60 -10.85 -1.25
CA TYR A 311 -16.31 -10.45 -2.48
C TYR A 311 -17.05 -9.13 -2.35
N GLU A 312 -17.76 -8.90 -1.26
CA GLU A 312 -18.52 -7.67 -1.05
C GLU A 312 -17.62 -6.42 -0.99
N GLN A 313 -16.51 -6.52 -0.25
CA GLN A 313 -15.53 -5.43 -0.19
C GLN A 313 -14.88 -5.21 -1.55
N PHE A 314 -14.59 -6.31 -2.28
CA PHE A 314 -14.03 -6.24 -3.62
C PHE A 314 -14.98 -5.51 -4.59
N VAL A 315 -16.24 -5.89 -4.63
CA VAL A 315 -17.26 -5.25 -5.49
C VAL A 315 -17.51 -3.80 -5.07
N ALA A 316 -17.58 -3.53 -3.77
CA ALA A 316 -17.77 -2.17 -3.27
C ALA A 316 -16.61 -1.25 -3.69
N LEU A 317 -15.36 -1.72 -3.54
CA LEU A 317 -14.18 -0.97 -3.97
C LEU A 317 -14.18 -0.77 -5.49
N ARG A 318 -14.44 -1.82 -6.26
CA ARG A 318 -14.49 -1.77 -7.73
C ARG A 318 -15.50 -0.76 -8.24
N ASN A 319 -16.70 -0.74 -7.66
CA ASN A 319 -17.74 0.23 -8.01
C ASN A 319 -17.31 1.68 -7.70
N MET A 320 -16.41 1.86 -6.74
CA MET A 320 -15.88 3.17 -6.35
C MET A 320 -14.74 3.64 -7.26
N VAL A 321 -13.81 2.74 -7.64
CA VAL A 321 -12.53 3.13 -8.27
C VAL A 321 -12.41 2.70 -9.75
N GLY A 322 -13.39 1.97 -10.28
CA GLY A 322 -13.41 1.55 -11.68
C GLY A 322 -12.31 0.53 -12.00
N ASN A 323 -11.49 0.84 -13.02
CA ASN A 323 -10.47 -0.09 -13.55
C ASN A 323 -9.10 0.03 -12.85
N LYS A 324 -9.04 0.59 -11.64
CA LYS A 324 -7.79 0.60 -10.87
C LYS A 324 -7.47 -0.81 -10.34
N ILE A 325 -6.19 -1.11 -10.21
CA ILE A 325 -5.72 -2.30 -9.47
C ILE A 325 -6.24 -2.20 -8.04
N MET A 326 -6.73 -3.32 -7.51
CA MET A 326 -7.26 -3.38 -6.14
C MET A 326 -6.48 -4.37 -5.30
N GLY A 327 -6.04 -3.93 -4.11
CA GLY A 327 -5.31 -4.73 -3.13
C GLY A 327 -6.07 -4.93 -1.82
N LEU A 328 -5.80 -6.04 -1.15
CA LEU A 328 -6.16 -6.28 0.24
C LEU A 328 -4.94 -5.93 1.10
N SER A 329 -4.80 -4.63 1.44
CA SER A 329 -3.57 -4.12 2.05
C SER A 329 -3.33 -4.65 3.45
N GLU A 330 -4.39 -4.89 4.22
CA GLU A 330 -4.30 -5.54 5.53
C GLU A 330 -5.38 -6.62 5.65
N CYS A 331 -4.99 -7.76 6.20
CA CYS A 331 -5.95 -8.79 6.58
C CYS A 331 -5.52 -9.50 7.86
N SER A 332 -6.50 -9.91 8.67
CA SER A 332 -6.27 -10.72 9.87
C SER A 332 -6.04 -12.19 9.55
N THR A 333 -6.57 -12.65 8.40
CA THR A 333 -6.41 -14.00 7.85
C THR A 333 -6.11 -13.90 6.36
N ILE A 334 -5.21 -14.72 5.84
CA ILE A 334 -4.99 -14.78 4.39
C ILE A 334 -6.25 -15.30 3.69
N PRO A 335 -6.62 -14.78 2.52
CA PRO A 335 -7.76 -15.30 1.78
C PRO A 335 -7.46 -16.67 1.19
N ASP A 336 -8.47 -17.53 1.10
CA ASP A 336 -8.37 -18.80 0.36
C ASP A 336 -8.35 -18.51 -1.14
N VAL A 337 -7.27 -18.90 -1.79
CA VAL A 337 -7.02 -18.61 -3.20
C VAL A 337 -8.08 -19.22 -4.11
N ASN A 338 -8.56 -20.43 -3.78
CA ASN A 338 -9.62 -21.08 -4.56
C ASN A 338 -10.93 -20.28 -4.50
N LEU A 339 -11.20 -19.68 -3.34
CA LEU A 339 -12.38 -18.83 -3.16
C LEU A 339 -12.24 -17.50 -3.91
N LEU A 340 -11.03 -16.93 -3.99
CA LEU A 340 -10.78 -15.72 -4.79
C LEU A 340 -11.14 -15.96 -6.27
N PHE A 341 -10.66 -17.05 -6.84
CA PHE A 341 -10.94 -17.38 -8.25
C PHE A 341 -12.40 -17.79 -8.46
N ARG A 342 -12.97 -18.63 -7.57
CA ARG A 342 -14.37 -19.04 -7.62
C ARG A 342 -15.32 -17.84 -7.67
N ASP A 343 -15.06 -16.84 -6.82
CA ASP A 343 -15.92 -15.67 -6.64
C ASP A 343 -15.57 -14.52 -7.60
N HIS A 344 -14.57 -14.69 -8.45
CA HIS A 344 -14.05 -13.63 -9.33
C HIS A 344 -13.69 -12.34 -8.56
N ALA A 345 -13.14 -12.50 -7.36
CA ALA A 345 -12.70 -11.43 -6.47
C ALA A 345 -11.20 -11.56 -6.21
N VAL A 346 -10.41 -11.60 -7.30
CA VAL A 346 -8.96 -11.81 -7.22
C VAL A 346 -8.29 -10.46 -6.92
N TRP A 347 -7.97 -10.26 -5.64
CA TRP A 347 -7.15 -9.13 -5.20
C TRP A 347 -5.76 -9.21 -5.84
N SER A 348 -5.20 -8.08 -6.27
CA SER A 348 -3.84 -8.07 -6.83
C SER A 348 -2.81 -8.59 -5.82
N TYR A 349 -3.00 -8.24 -4.56
CA TYR A 349 -2.16 -8.73 -3.47
C TYR A 349 -2.96 -8.82 -2.17
N PHE A 350 -2.43 -9.57 -1.20
CA PHE A 350 -2.85 -9.50 0.19
C PHE A 350 -1.67 -9.14 1.10
N GLY A 351 -1.93 -8.43 2.21
CA GLY A 351 -0.98 -8.13 3.27
C GLY A 351 -1.45 -8.72 4.60
N LEU A 352 -0.93 -9.87 5.01
CA LEU A 352 -1.26 -10.42 6.33
C LEU A 352 -0.65 -9.53 7.42
N TRP A 353 -1.48 -9.14 8.41
CA TRP A 353 -1.01 -8.29 9.49
C TRP A 353 -0.05 -9.04 10.41
N TYR A 354 0.81 -8.33 11.10
CA TYR A 354 1.90 -8.88 11.90
C TYR A 354 1.47 -9.40 13.29
N GLY A 355 2.41 -9.96 14.02
CA GLY A 355 2.29 -10.35 15.43
C GLY A 355 1.30 -11.48 15.64
N LYS A 356 0.27 -11.26 16.46
CA LYS A 356 -0.70 -12.29 16.83
C LYS A 356 -1.42 -12.96 15.65
N TYR A 357 -1.51 -12.31 14.52
CA TYR A 357 -2.20 -12.83 13.34
C TYR A 357 -1.44 -13.97 12.64
N LEU A 358 -0.13 -14.05 12.88
CA LEU A 358 0.72 -15.11 12.37
C LEU A 358 1.51 -15.82 13.47
N LEU A 359 2.04 -15.09 14.45
CA LEU A 359 2.98 -15.61 15.43
C LEU A 359 2.32 -16.19 16.70
N ASN A 360 0.98 -16.16 16.83
CA ASN A 360 0.28 -16.71 17.98
C ASN A 360 0.08 -18.22 17.82
N PRO A 361 0.80 -19.08 18.61
CA PRO A 361 0.71 -20.53 18.46
C PRO A 361 -0.55 -21.12 19.11
N THR A 362 -1.28 -20.38 19.93
CA THR A 362 -2.43 -20.90 20.69
C THR A 362 -3.77 -20.60 20.02
N GLU A 363 -3.86 -19.48 19.34
CA GLU A 363 -5.07 -19.02 18.61
C GLU A 363 -4.65 -18.44 17.26
N PRO A 364 -4.23 -19.30 16.31
CA PRO A 364 -3.74 -18.80 15.03
C PRO A 364 -4.90 -18.27 14.18
N TYR A 365 -4.80 -17.01 13.73
CA TYR A 365 -5.68 -16.46 12.72
C TYR A 365 -5.42 -17.10 11.35
N THR A 366 -4.13 -17.36 11.04
CA THR A 366 -3.71 -18.10 9.86
C THR A 366 -2.94 -19.33 10.32
N THR A 367 -3.44 -20.52 9.99
CA THR A 367 -2.81 -21.78 10.40
C THR A 367 -1.61 -22.12 9.52
N ALA A 368 -0.70 -22.96 10.03
CA ALA A 368 0.42 -23.47 9.24
C ALA A 368 -0.04 -24.24 7.99
N GLN A 369 -1.15 -24.96 8.10
CA GLN A 369 -1.74 -25.67 6.96
C GLN A 369 -2.20 -24.69 5.89
N GLN A 370 -2.91 -23.62 6.25
CA GLN A 370 -3.37 -22.58 5.34
C GLN A 370 -2.20 -21.84 4.68
N LEU A 371 -1.11 -21.57 5.43
CA LEU A 371 0.10 -21.01 4.84
C LEU A 371 0.69 -21.92 3.77
N ILE A 372 0.84 -23.22 4.08
CA ILE A 372 1.38 -24.21 3.14
C ILE A 372 0.52 -24.29 1.88
N GLU A 373 -0.79 -24.38 2.02
CA GLU A 373 -1.73 -24.45 0.90
C GLU A 373 -1.66 -23.17 0.05
N THR A 374 -1.67 -22.00 0.67
CA THR A 374 -1.61 -20.71 -0.03
C THR A 374 -0.30 -20.55 -0.79
N TYR A 375 0.85 -20.68 -0.10
CA TYR A 375 2.16 -20.41 -0.71
C TYR A 375 2.59 -21.48 -1.75
N ASN A 376 1.96 -22.64 -1.77
CA ASN A 376 2.18 -23.67 -2.80
C ASN A 376 1.08 -23.72 -3.88
N SER A 377 0.10 -22.82 -3.83
CA SER A 377 -0.89 -22.68 -4.89
C SER A 377 -0.26 -22.05 -6.15
N GLU A 378 -0.61 -22.56 -7.32
CA GLU A 378 -0.19 -21.97 -8.62
C GLU A 378 -0.75 -20.56 -8.82
N GLY A 379 -1.84 -20.20 -8.13
CA GLY A 379 -2.45 -18.87 -8.19
C GLY A 379 -1.81 -17.84 -7.27
N VAL A 380 -0.74 -18.17 -6.52
CA VAL A 380 -0.07 -17.26 -5.57
C VAL A 380 1.35 -16.98 -6.03
N LEU A 381 1.67 -15.70 -6.21
CA LEU A 381 3.02 -15.25 -6.56
C LEU A 381 3.82 -14.92 -5.31
N THR A 382 5.06 -15.37 -5.30
CA THR A 382 6.05 -15.23 -4.22
C THR A 382 7.21 -14.33 -4.66
N ARG A 383 8.19 -14.10 -3.78
CA ARG A 383 9.38 -13.31 -4.13
C ARG A 383 10.14 -13.88 -5.33
N GLU A 384 10.23 -15.21 -5.43
CA GLU A 384 10.89 -15.87 -6.54
C GLU A 384 10.21 -15.57 -7.89
N ASP A 385 8.88 -15.51 -7.92
CA ASP A 385 8.12 -15.23 -9.14
C ASP A 385 8.39 -13.79 -9.62
N TYR A 386 8.45 -12.82 -8.70
CA TYR A 386 8.81 -11.45 -9.04
C TYR A 386 10.28 -11.31 -9.48
N GLN A 387 11.21 -12.05 -8.87
CA GLN A 387 12.61 -12.11 -9.32
C GLN A 387 12.71 -12.62 -10.76
N LEU A 388 12.03 -13.70 -11.09
CA LEU A 388 11.98 -14.26 -12.46
C LEU A 388 11.39 -13.25 -13.45
N TYR A 389 10.34 -12.53 -13.05
CA TYR A 389 9.78 -11.46 -13.87
C TYR A 389 10.80 -10.34 -14.12
N CYS A 390 11.52 -9.91 -13.10
CA CYS A 390 12.55 -8.89 -13.22
C CYS A 390 13.72 -9.31 -14.12
N GLU A 391 14.11 -10.58 -14.08
CA GLU A 391 15.12 -11.16 -14.97
C GLU A 391 14.66 -11.18 -16.43
N ALA A 392 13.38 -11.47 -16.66
CA ALA A 392 12.77 -11.46 -18.00
C ALA A 392 12.55 -10.04 -18.54
N HIS A 393 12.41 -9.05 -17.66
CA HIS A 393 12.16 -7.63 -17.99
C HIS A 393 13.24 -6.73 -17.35
N PRO A 394 14.51 -6.82 -17.81
CA PRO A 394 15.57 -6.02 -17.23
C PRO A 394 15.33 -4.53 -17.49
N LEU A 395 15.68 -3.69 -16.51
CA LEU A 395 15.66 -2.24 -16.71
C LEU A 395 16.75 -1.89 -17.72
N GLU A 396 16.42 -1.05 -18.71
CA GLU A 396 17.42 -0.52 -19.64
C GLU A 396 18.44 0.30 -18.83
N ASN A 397 19.72 -0.09 -18.88
CA ASN A 397 20.77 0.61 -18.19
C ASN A 397 20.84 2.06 -18.66
N ALA A 398 20.71 3.01 -17.75
CA ALA A 398 20.92 4.44 -18.01
C ALA A 398 22.37 4.78 -18.46
N GLU A 399 23.26 3.79 -18.57
CA GLU A 399 24.67 3.95 -18.95
C GLU A 399 24.95 4.02 -20.46
N ALA A 400 23.94 3.91 -21.33
CA ALA A 400 24.15 4.06 -22.79
C ALA A 400 24.35 5.51 -23.27
N GLY A 401 24.44 6.49 -22.35
CA GLY A 401 24.58 7.92 -22.64
C GLY A 401 25.95 8.56 -22.39
N GLN A 402 26.96 7.82 -21.94
CA GLN A 402 28.33 8.35 -21.94
C GLN A 402 29.00 8.07 -23.28
N GLU A 403 28.76 8.98 -24.26
CA GLU A 403 29.60 9.13 -25.42
C GLU A 403 31.06 9.26 -24.95
N THR A 404 31.88 8.28 -25.25
CA THR A 404 33.33 8.35 -25.10
C THR A 404 33.84 9.55 -25.91
N ALA A 405 34.27 10.59 -25.22
CA ALA A 405 34.97 11.71 -25.83
C ALA A 405 36.17 11.14 -26.63
N PRO A 406 36.43 11.57 -27.87
CA PRO A 406 37.51 11.03 -28.65
C PRO A 406 38.86 11.35 -27.96
N ALA A 407 39.69 10.32 -27.83
CA ALA A 407 41.03 10.42 -27.29
C ALA A 407 41.83 11.51 -28.02
N ALA A 408 42.34 12.48 -27.29
CA ALA A 408 43.24 13.49 -27.81
C ALA A 408 44.53 12.79 -28.32
N SER A 409 44.83 13.00 -29.60
CA SER A 409 46.08 12.53 -30.24
C SER A 409 47.26 13.16 -29.56
N GLU A 410 48.17 12.34 -29.03
CA GLU A 410 49.52 12.73 -28.64
C GLU A 410 50.29 13.26 -29.85
N SER A 411 50.63 14.56 -29.85
CA SER A 411 51.58 15.12 -30.79
C SER A 411 52.99 14.94 -30.22
N GLU A 412 53.82 14.23 -30.98
CA GLU A 412 55.23 14.08 -30.74
C GLU A 412 55.94 15.46 -30.62
N ALA A 413 56.56 15.73 -29.50
CA ALA A 413 57.50 16.83 -29.33
C ALA A 413 58.89 16.32 -29.66
N GLN A 414 59.46 16.79 -30.79
CA GLN A 414 60.84 16.64 -31.16
C GLN A 414 61.74 17.40 -30.18
N THR A 415 62.73 16.71 -29.63
CA THR A 415 63.82 17.26 -28.89
C THR A 415 64.85 17.83 -29.87
N GLU A 416 65.13 19.13 -29.86
CA GLU A 416 66.31 19.75 -30.41
C GLU A 416 67.34 19.87 -29.30
N GLU A 417 68.51 19.13 -29.48
CA GLU A 417 69.72 19.38 -28.78
C GLU A 417 70.40 20.66 -29.32
N THR A 418 70.64 21.60 -28.47
CA THR A 418 71.69 22.64 -28.75
C THR A 418 72.77 22.59 -27.69
N THR A 419 73.89 22.12 -28.13
CA THR A 419 75.22 22.34 -27.53
C THR A 419 75.60 23.81 -27.62
N SER A 420 76.06 24.42 -26.57
CA SER A 420 77.08 25.48 -26.61
C SER A 420 77.90 25.51 -25.35
N SER A 421 79.11 25.46 -25.58
CA SER A 421 80.28 25.57 -24.77
C SER A 421 80.59 26.98 -24.29
N ASP A 422 81.31 27.07 -23.16
CA ASP A 422 82.30 28.09 -22.74
C ASP A 422 81.82 29.48 -22.29
N GLU A 423 81.94 29.82 -21.04
CA GLU A 423 83.11 30.36 -20.26
C GLU A 423 82.69 30.46 -18.74
#